data_33b4b6fcd03bf75e46fb650952c90e69
#
_entry.id   33b4b6fcd03bf75e46fb650952c90e69
#
_cell.length_a   1.000
_cell.length_b   1.000
_cell.length_c   1.000
_cell.angle_alpha   90.00
_cell.angle_beta   90.00
_cell.angle_gamma   90.00
#
_symmetry.space_group_name_H-M   'P 1'
#
loop_
_entity.id
_entity.type
_entity.pdbx_description
1 polymer ?
#
loop_
_entity_poly.entity_id
_entity_poly.type
_entity_poly.pdbx_seq_one_letter_code
_entity_poly.pdbx_strand_id
1 'polypeptide(L)'
;MIGGDSMEYELLEKCCKLIKKSDPLTCEIGVRLGMGSEVILQSLKDKNHWHIGIDPYGDINYDHFDKDSTIKHIDGQNPTYPNDMKLTLLQSLNFSNFNLFQMSDDDFMARFYDGVPIYNQGKKQIKNEYDLVFLDGPHKTIDVLKELVFFGERLTTDGFIILDDYESFKFDLCIKVGELINVKPMHVGKNKIVMRKYNGSQSN
;
A
#
# COMPACT_ATOMS: atom_id res chain seq x y z
N MET A 1 -17.74 0.91 12.26
CA MET A 1 -16.72 -0.04 11.77
C MET A 1 -16.72 0.10 10.26
N ILE A 2 -15.59 0.48 9.70
CA ILE A 2 -15.43 0.63 8.25
C ILE A 2 -15.51 -0.78 7.64
N GLY A 3 -16.19 -0.92 6.50
CA GLY A 3 -16.26 -2.21 5.79
C GLY A 3 -14.94 -2.50 5.08
N GLY A 4 -14.44 -3.73 5.19
CA GLY A 4 -13.32 -4.25 4.42
C GLY A 4 -13.76 -5.46 3.60
N ASP A 5 -13.13 -5.69 2.50
CA ASP A 5 -13.39 -6.82 1.58
C ASP A 5 -12.22 -7.79 1.48
N SER A 6 -11.12 -7.50 2.17
CA SER A 6 -9.97 -8.37 2.29
C SER A 6 -9.92 -9.10 3.64
N MET A 7 -8.96 -9.97 3.81
CA MET A 7 -8.72 -10.76 5.03
C MET A 7 -7.35 -10.41 5.64
N GLU A 8 -7.07 -10.93 6.83
CA GLU A 8 -5.74 -10.85 7.47
C GLU A 8 -5.24 -9.41 7.76
N TYR A 9 -6.15 -8.47 8.05
CA TYR A 9 -5.76 -7.10 8.45
C TYR A 9 -4.89 -7.06 9.72
N GLU A 10 -4.91 -8.11 10.53
CA GLU A 10 -4.01 -8.27 11.68
C GLU A 10 -2.52 -8.34 11.29
N LEU A 11 -2.19 -8.66 10.02
CA LEU A 11 -0.80 -8.60 9.54
C LEU A 11 -0.33 -7.15 9.40
N LEU A 12 -1.20 -6.23 8.96
CA LEU A 12 -0.91 -4.78 8.96
C LEU A 12 -0.62 -4.29 10.37
N GLU A 13 -1.49 -4.64 11.33
CA GLU A 13 -1.32 -4.27 12.74
C GLU A 13 0.00 -4.80 13.32
N LYS A 14 0.33 -6.07 13.06
CA LYS A 14 1.60 -6.69 13.50
C LYS A 14 2.81 -5.96 12.92
N CYS A 15 2.81 -5.63 11.62
CA CYS A 15 3.89 -4.89 10.99
C CYS A 15 4.02 -3.48 11.55
N CYS A 16 2.91 -2.75 11.75
CA CYS A 16 2.92 -1.44 12.39
C CYS A 16 3.57 -1.46 13.78
N LYS A 17 3.28 -2.47 14.59
CA LYS A 17 3.87 -2.64 15.93
C LYS A 17 5.38 -2.88 15.91
N LEU A 18 5.93 -3.39 14.80
CA LEU A 18 7.37 -3.60 14.61
C LEU A 18 8.13 -2.33 14.20
N ILE A 19 7.44 -1.30 13.70
CA ILE A 19 8.05 -0.03 13.32
C ILE A 19 8.57 0.68 14.57
N LYS A 20 9.87 0.93 14.62
CA LYS A 20 10.52 1.59 15.77
C LYS A 20 10.58 3.11 15.66
N LYS A 21 10.56 3.65 14.44
CA LYS A 21 10.63 5.07 14.15
C LYS A 21 9.49 5.84 14.82
N SER A 22 9.77 7.03 15.34
CA SER A 22 8.79 7.86 16.05
C SER A 22 7.86 8.66 15.12
N ASP A 23 8.32 8.91 13.88
CA ASP A 23 7.63 9.69 12.85
C ASP A 23 7.53 8.93 11.51
N PRO A 24 6.96 7.71 11.50
CA PRO A 24 6.93 6.89 10.31
C PRO A 24 6.05 7.49 9.22
N LEU A 25 6.38 7.16 7.97
CA LEU A 25 5.54 7.37 6.81
C LEU A 25 5.01 6.02 6.35
N THR A 26 3.68 5.92 6.17
CA THR A 26 3.03 4.73 5.64
C THR A 26 2.20 5.08 4.41
N CYS A 27 1.98 4.08 3.55
CA CYS A 27 1.21 4.26 2.31
C CYS A 27 0.30 3.06 2.07
N GLU A 28 -0.86 3.30 1.44
CA GLU A 28 -1.77 2.29 0.91
C GLU A 28 -2.15 2.65 -0.52
N ILE A 29 -2.06 1.69 -1.44
CA ILE A 29 -2.64 1.77 -2.78
C ILE A 29 -3.90 0.91 -2.79
N GLY A 30 -5.02 1.49 -3.28
CA GLY A 30 -6.32 0.83 -3.22
C GLY A 30 -7.00 1.02 -1.88
N VAL A 31 -7.39 2.25 -1.56
CA VAL A 31 -7.97 2.60 -0.25
C VAL A 31 -9.43 2.17 -0.12
N ARG A 32 -10.20 2.25 -1.19
CA ARG A 32 -11.64 1.91 -1.22
C ARG A 32 -12.42 2.56 -0.07
N LEU A 33 -12.95 1.75 0.86
CA LEU A 33 -13.69 2.22 2.05
C LEU A 33 -12.78 2.53 3.24
N GLY A 34 -11.46 2.19 3.17
CA GLY A 34 -10.45 2.62 4.11
C GLY A 34 -10.16 1.69 5.28
N MET A 35 -10.52 0.41 5.21
CA MET A 35 -10.24 -0.54 6.30
C MET A 35 -8.73 -0.70 6.55
N GLY A 36 -7.93 -0.86 5.50
CA GLY A 36 -6.47 -0.95 5.64
C GLY A 36 -5.87 0.32 6.24
N SER A 37 -6.29 1.49 5.70
CA SER A 37 -5.91 2.80 6.26
C SER A 37 -6.30 2.93 7.73
N GLU A 38 -7.52 2.55 8.13
CA GLU A 38 -7.98 2.61 9.53
C GLU A 38 -7.09 1.78 10.44
N VAL A 39 -6.79 0.53 10.05
CA VAL A 39 -5.93 -0.36 10.82
C VAL A 39 -4.53 0.22 10.99
N ILE A 40 -3.94 0.77 9.93
CA ILE A 40 -2.61 1.40 9.98
C ILE A 40 -2.64 2.64 10.91
N LEU A 41 -3.60 3.54 10.70
CA LEU A 41 -3.75 4.77 11.48
C LEU A 41 -3.96 4.50 12.96
N GLN A 42 -4.82 3.55 13.31
CA GLN A 42 -5.07 3.15 14.70
C GLN A 42 -3.87 2.48 15.34
N SER A 43 -3.15 1.63 14.59
CA SER A 43 -1.97 0.91 15.09
C SER A 43 -0.81 1.84 15.42
N LEU A 44 -0.73 2.99 14.76
CA LEU A 44 0.35 3.97 14.92
C LEU A 44 -0.10 5.27 15.62
N LYS A 45 -1.29 5.30 16.24
CA LYS A 45 -1.90 6.51 16.83
C LYS A 45 -1.02 7.21 17.89
N ASP A 46 -0.15 6.47 18.56
CA ASP A 46 0.74 7.00 19.59
C ASP A 46 2.08 7.52 19.02
N LYS A 47 2.22 7.53 17.68
CA LYS A 47 3.39 8.04 16.96
C LYS A 47 3.06 9.31 16.20
N ASN A 48 4.06 10.12 15.89
CA ASN A 48 3.92 11.28 15.01
C ASN A 48 3.99 10.83 13.54
N HIS A 49 3.10 9.91 13.14
CA HIS A 49 3.13 9.30 11.81
C HIS A 49 2.24 10.03 10.79
N TRP A 50 2.50 9.75 9.53
CA TRP A 50 1.67 10.17 8.40
C TRP A 50 1.30 8.97 7.55
N HIS A 51 0.04 8.93 7.15
CA HIS A 51 -0.49 7.90 6.26
C HIS A 51 -0.94 8.50 4.94
N ILE A 52 -0.54 7.89 3.84
CA ILE A 52 -0.88 8.27 2.47
C ILE A 52 -1.78 7.19 1.91
N GLY A 53 -2.98 7.57 1.49
CA GLY A 53 -3.87 6.73 0.70
C GLY A 53 -3.86 7.17 -0.77
N ILE A 54 -3.78 6.23 -1.69
CA ILE A 54 -3.80 6.45 -3.14
C ILE A 54 -4.95 5.62 -3.71
N ASP A 55 -5.90 6.30 -4.34
CA ASP A 55 -7.05 5.64 -4.99
C ASP A 55 -7.65 6.59 -6.03
N PRO A 56 -7.83 6.17 -7.28
CA PRO A 56 -8.35 7.05 -8.32
C PRO A 56 -9.81 7.45 -8.13
N TYR A 57 -10.69 6.57 -7.58
CA TYR A 57 -12.14 6.79 -7.52
C TYR A 57 -12.75 7.31 -8.84
N GLY A 58 -13.99 7.82 -8.83
CA GLY A 58 -14.57 8.53 -9.98
C GLY A 58 -15.14 7.62 -11.04
N ASP A 59 -15.62 6.44 -10.69
CA ASP A 59 -16.24 5.46 -11.61
C ASP A 59 -15.29 5.01 -12.74
N ILE A 60 -13.98 5.01 -12.45
CA ILE A 60 -12.98 4.57 -13.41
C ILE A 60 -13.07 3.06 -13.56
N ASN A 61 -13.14 2.61 -14.82
CA ASN A 61 -13.05 1.22 -15.18
C ASN A 61 -11.63 0.91 -15.65
N TYR A 62 -10.93 -0.01 -15.00
CA TYR A 62 -9.59 -0.42 -15.40
C TYR A 62 -9.44 -1.94 -15.32
N ASP A 63 -8.53 -2.46 -16.13
CA ASP A 63 -8.21 -3.89 -16.12
C ASP A 63 -7.47 -4.25 -14.82
N HIS A 64 -8.13 -4.95 -13.93
CA HIS A 64 -7.62 -5.26 -12.60
C HIS A 64 -6.68 -6.46 -12.56
N PHE A 65 -6.84 -7.41 -13.46
CA PHE A 65 -6.09 -8.67 -13.48
C PHE A 65 -5.32 -8.90 -14.77
N ASP A 66 -4.31 -9.76 -14.74
CA ASP A 66 -3.66 -10.27 -15.95
C ASP A 66 -4.68 -10.98 -16.86
N LYS A 67 -4.49 -10.90 -18.18
CA LYS A 67 -5.39 -11.52 -19.16
C LYS A 67 -5.49 -13.05 -19.02
N ASP A 68 -4.41 -13.67 -18.56
CA ASP A 68 -4.29 -15.12 -18.31
C ASP A 68 -4.61 -15.50 -16.86
N SER A 69 -5.03 -14.55 -16.02
CA SER A 69 -5.43 -14.83 -14.63
C SER A 69 -6.67 -15.73 -14.59
N THR A 70 -6.62 -16.72 -13.71
CA THR A 70 -7.78 -17.58 -13.40
C THR A 70 -8.71 -16.92 -12.38
N ILE A 71 -8.23 -15.94 -11.65
CA ILE A 71 -8.99 -15.14 -10.69
C ILE A 71 -9.63 -14.00 -11.48
N LYS A 72 -10.95 -13.93 -11.40
CA LYS A 72 -11.76 -12.86 -12.00
C LYS A 72 -12.74 -12.39 -10.95
N HIS A 73 -13.17 -11.15 -11.08
CA HIS A 73 -14.32 -10.71 -10.30
C HIS A 73 -15.52 -11.64 -10.53
N ILE A 74 -16.27 -11.86 -9.45
CA ILE A 74 -17.44 -12.80 -9.42
C ILE A 74 -18.41 -12.48 -10.56
N ASP A 75 -18.52 -11.22 -10.98
CA ASP A 75 -19.45 -10.78 -12.03
C ASP A 75 -18.81 -10.65 -13.41
N GLY A 76 -17.56 -11.04 -13.59
CA GLY A 76 -16.83 -10.90 -14.87
C GLY A 76 -16.64 -9.46 -15.35
N GLN A 77 -16.92 -8.47 -14.52
CA GLN A 77 -16.73 -7.05 -14.77
C GLN A 77 -15.49 -6.54 -14.00
N ASN A 78 -14.80 -5.56 -14.56
CA ASN A 78 -13.76 -4.87 -13.83
C ASN A 78 -14.38 -4.07 -12.67
N PRO A 79 -13.73 -3.99 -11.50
CA PRO A 79 -14.24 -3.21 -10.39
C PRO A 79 -14.32 -1.73 -10.78
N THR A 80 -15.35 -1.08 -10.31
CA THR A 80 -15.46 0.37 -10.35
C THR A 80 -15.39 0.91 -8.93
N TYR A 81 -14.75 2.07 -8.76
CA TYR A 81 -14.63 2.74 -7.48
C TYR A 81 -15.38 4.07 -7.54
N PRO A 82 -16.67 4.08 -7.15
CA PRO A 82 -17.52 5.25 -7.29
C PRO A 82 -17.14 6.37 -6.30
N ASN A 83 -17.48 7.61 -6.66
CA ASN A 83 -17.28 8.76 -5.78
C ASN A 83 -18.01 8.63 -4.44
N ASP A 84 -19.12 7.90 -4.37
CA ASP A 84 -19.85 7.65 -3.11
C ASP A 84 -18.99 6.84 -2.12
N MET A 85 -18.16 5.94 -2.62
CA MET A 85 -17.20 5.18 -1.80
C MET A 85 -16.18 6.11 -1.17
N LYS A 86 -15.62 7.07 -1.94
CA LYS A 86 -14.74 8.13 -1.42
C LYS A 86 -15.44 9.00 -0.37
N LEU A 87 -16.68 9.39 -0.60
CA LEU A 87 -17.44 10.20 0.38
C LEU A 87 -17.63 9.42 1.68
N THR A 88 -17.95 8.16 1.61
CA THR A 88 -18.07 7.26 2.77
C THR A 88 -16.73 7.17 3.52
N LEU A 89 -15.62 6.99 2.82
CA LEU A 89 -14.27 7.01 3.39
C LEU A 89 -14.02 8.30 4.18
N LEU A 90 -14.20 9.46 3.54
CA LEU A 90 -13.92 10.76 4.14
C LEU A 90 -14.81 11.08 5.36
N GLN A 91 -16.01 10.54 5.42
CA GLN A 91 -16.89 10.63 6.58
C GLN A 91 -16.47 9.74 7.74
N SER A 92 -15.90 8.57 7.42
CA SER A 92 -15.57 7.53 8.40
C SER A 92 -14.15 7.68 8.94
N LEU A 93 -13.19 8.07 8.08
CA LEU A 93 -11.78 8.18 8.41
C LEU A 93 -11.42 9.62 8.80
N ASN A 94 -11.64 9.94 10.07
CA ASN A 94 -11.39 11.28 10.60
C ASN A 94 -10.03 11.36 11.32
N PHE A 95 -8.93 11.27 10.56
CA PHE A 95 -7.57 11.38 11.06
C PHE A 95 -6.86 12.57 10.41
N SER A 96 -6.35 13.50 11.20
CA SER A 96 -5.65 14.70 10.71
C SER A 96 -4.30 14.40 10.01
N ASN A 97 -3.77 13.21 10.21
CA ASN A 97 -2.52 12.70 9.63
C ASN A 97 -2.74 11.73 8.46
N PHE A 98 -3.95 11.69 7.91
CA PHE A 98 -4.29 10.97 6.69
C PHE A 98 -4.35 11.91 5.49
N ASN A 99 -3.63 11.59 4.43
CA ASN A 99 -3.64 12.32 3.16
C ASN A 99 -4.12 11.40 2.04
N LEU A 100 -5.28 11.69 1.49
CA LEU A 100 -5.81 10.98 0.32
C LEU A 100 -5.36 11.66 -0.97
N PHE A 101 -4.70 10.91 -1.85
CA PHE A 101 -4.38 11.29 -3.22
C PHE A 101 -5.34 10.60 -4.18
N GLN A 102 -6.31 11.37 -4.70
CA GLN A 102 -7.24 10.87 -5.71
C GLN A 102 -6.55 10.86 -7.08
N MET A 103 -5.82 9.81 -7.36
CA MET A 103 -5.11 9.57 -8.62
C MET A 103 -4.74 8.10 -8.74
N SER A 104 -4.31 7.69 -9.95
CA SER A 104 -3.73 6.36 -10.12
C SER A 104 -2.37 6.23 -9.42
N ASP A 105 -1.96 5.00 -9.17
CA ASP A 105 -0.62 4.64 -8.70
C ASP A 105 0.47 5.10 -9.66
N ASP A 106 0.30 4.90 -10.99
CA ASP A 106 1.23 5.38 -12.02
C ASP A 106 1.38 6.92 -11.97
N ASP A 107 0.28 7.68 -11.86
CA ASP A 107 0.32 9.14 -11.71
C ASP A 107 1.00 9.57 -10.42
N PHE A 108 0.74 8.86 -9.32
CA PHE A 108 1.37 9.14 -8.03
C PHE A 108 2.89 8.92 -8.10
N MET A 109 3.32 7.77 -8.60
CA MET A 109 4.74 7.44 -8.75
C MET A 109 5.48 8.43 -9.63
N ALA A 110 4.86 8.87 -10.73
CA ALA A 110 5.43 9.86 -11.63
C ALA A 110 5.55 11.26 -10.99
N ARG A 111 4.50 11.70 -10.25
CA ARG A 111 4.46 13.06 -9.66
C ARG A 111 5.31 13.21 -8.41
N PHE A 112 5.40 12.15 -7.61
CA PHE A 112 6.05 12.18 -6.30
C PHE A 112 7.33 11.33 -6.26
N TYR A 113 8.00 11.24 -7.41
CA TYR A 113 9.27 10.51 -7.51
C TYR A 113 10.31 10.98 -6.49
N ASP A 114 10.41 12.29 -6.27
CA ASP A 114 11.34 12.91 -5.30
C ASP A 114 10.76 13.03 -3.89
N GLY A 115 9.55 12.52 -3.66
CA GLY A 115 8.87 12.49 -2.37
C GLY A 115 7.58 13.29 -2.30
N VAL A 116 6.79 12.99 -1.28
CA VAL A 116 5.48 13.61 -1.05
C VAL A 116 5.56 14.79 -0.10
N PRO A 117 4.85 15.89 -0.38
CA PRO A 117 4.78 17.01 0.53
C PRO A 117 3.83 16.70 1.70
N ILE A 118 4.35 16.79 2.90
CA ILE A 118 3.59 16.72 4.15
C ILE A 118 3.54 18.12 4.78
N TYR A 119 2.34 18.58 5.12
CA TYR A 119 2.13 19.87 5.76
C TYR A 119 1.74 19.64 7.21
N ASN A 120 2.59 20.05 8.13
CA ASN A 120 2.34 19.91 9.56
C ASN A 120 2.74 21.19 10.30
N GLN A 121 1.82 21.73 11.14
CA GLN A 121 2.05 22.92 11.97
C GLN A 121 2.67 24.10 11.20
N GLY A 122 2.15 24.38 10.01
CA GLY A 122 2.62 25.47 9.15
C GLY A 122 3.95 25.23 8.46
N LYS A 123 4.52 24.03 8.57
CA LYS A 123 5.76 23.61 7.88
C LYS A 123 5.47 22.61 6.78
N LYS A 124 6.17 22.77 5.65
CA LYS A 124 6.21 21.77 4.57
C LYS A 124 7.46 20.91 4.75
N GLN A 125 7.27 19.60 4.70
CA GLN A 125 8.33 18.61 4.65
C GLN A 125 8.16 17.76 3.39
N ILE A 126 9.24 17.36 2.74
CA ILE A 126 9.21 16.35 1.67
C ILE A 126 9.68 15.04 2.30
N LYS A 127 8.85 14.02 2.23
CA LYS A 127 9.17 12.66 2.71
C LYS A 127 9.17 11.70 1.52
N ASN A 128 10.19 10.87 1.39
CA ASN A 128 10.36 9.90 0.32
C ASN A 128 10.78 8.51 0.81
N GLU A 129 10.84 8.30 2.12
CA GLU A 129 11.15 7.01 2.73
C GLU A 129 9.93 6.49 3.48
N TYR A 130 9.50 5.27 3.16
CA TYR A 130 8.32 4.63 3.72
C TYR A 130 8.72 3.55 4.74
N ASP A 131 7.98 3.46 5.83
CA ASP A 131 8.19 2.45 6.87
C ASP A 131 7.25 1.25 6.70
N LEU A 132 6.08 1.46 6.08
CA LEU A 132 5.15 0.42 5.66
C LEU A 132 4.39 0.87 4.43
N VAL A 133 4.26 -0.04 3.46
CA VAL A 133 3.42 0.13 2.27
C VAL A 133 2.49 -1.07 2.14
N PHE A 134 1.21 -0.81 1.95
CA PHE A 134 0.20 -1.82 1.66
C PHE A 134 -0.26 -1.66 0.21
N LEU A 135 -0.06 -2.70 -0.59
CA LEU A 135 -0.41 -2.77 -2.01
C LEU A 135 -1.67 -3.62 -2.15
N ASP A 136 -2.81 -2.97 -2.26
CA ASP A 136 -4.17 -3.52 -2.39
C ASP A 136 -4.92 -2.86 -3.56
N GLY A 137 -4.16 -2.44 -4.57
CA GLY A 137 -4.64 -1.74 -5.77
C GLY A 137 -4.82 -2.68 -6.96
N PRO A 138 -4.21 -2.40 -8.12
CA PRO A 138 -4.26 -3.29 -9.26
C PRO A 138 -3.54 -4.62 -8.99
N HIS A 139 -4.13 -5.71 -9.48
CA HIS A 139 -3.56 -7.06 -9.35
C HIS A 139 -3.00 -7.59 -10.68
N LYS A 140 -2.65 -6.70 -11.62
CA LYS A 140 -1.81 -7.08 -12.76
C LYS A 140 -0.37 -7.21 -12.33
N THR A 141 0.26 -8.28 -12.71
CA THR A 141 1.67 -8.54 -12.40
C THR A 141 2.57 -7.34 -12.71
N ILE A 142 2.38 -6.68 -13.86
CA ILE A 142 3.22 -5.55 -14.26
C ILE A 142 3.04 -4.33 -13.34
N ASP A 143 1.82 -4.06 -12.88
CA ASP A 143 1.54 -2.91 -12.03
C ASP A 143 2.07 -3.17 -10.61
N VAL A 144 1.82 -4.36 -10.05
CA VAL A 144 2.41 -4.78 -8.77
C VAL A 144 3.94 -4.74 -8.79
N LEU A 145 4.58 -5.12 -9.91
CA LEU A 145 6.05 -5.04 -10.05
C LEU A 145 6.55 -3.59 -10.07
N LYS A 146 5.85 -2.66 -10.75
CA LYS A 146 6.21 -1.22 -10.74
C LYS A 146 6.13 -0.65 -9.33
N GLU A 147 5.01 -0.92 -8.63
CA GLU A 147 4.78 -0.49 -7.26
C GLU A 147 5.85 -1.07 -6.32
N LEU A 148 6.13 -2.37 -6.43
CA LEU A 148 7.15 -3.04 -5.62
C LEU A 148 8.53 -2.41 -5.81
N VAL A 149 8.93 -2.09 -7.04
CA VAL A 149 10.20 -1.41 -7.31
C VAL A 149 10.20 -0.01 -6.74
N PHE A 150 9.18 0.81 -7.07
CA PHE A 150 9.10 2.20 -6.63
C PHE A 150 9.16 2.33 -5.11
N PHE A 151 8.31 1.60 -4.41
CA PHE A 151 8.25 1.66 -2.95
C PHE A 151 9.38 0.88 -2.29
N GLY A 152 9.79 -0.24 -2.87
CA GLY A 152 10.87 -1.07 -2.32
C GLY A 152 12.22 -0.35 -2.31
N GLU A 153 12.53 0.45 -3.34
CA GLU A 153 13.72 1.32 -3.34
C GLU A 153 13.66 2.38 -2.23
N ARG A 154 12.47 2.87 -1.93
CA ARG A 154 12.18 3.93 -0.95
C ARG A 154 11.80 3.41 0.44
N LEU A 155 11.82 2.11 0.63
CA LEU A 155 11.50 1.50 1.91
C LEU A 155 12.67 1.73 2.87
N THR A 156 12.38 2.15 4.10
CA THR A 156 13.39 2.24 5.16
C THR A 156 13.97 0.86 5.46
N THR A 157 15.19 0.80 5.97
CA THR A 157 15.74 -0.45 6.51
C THR A 157 14.79 -1.00 7.58
N ASP A 158 14.49 -2.29 7.49
CA ASP A 158 13.48 -2.97 8.32
C ASP A 158 12.02 -2.56 8.04
N GLY A 159 11.76 -1.74 7.02
CA GLY A 159 10.43 -1.41 6.58
C GLY A 159 9.73 -2.59 5.89
N PHE A 160 8.41 -2.48 5.71
CA PHE A 160 7.56 -3.55 5.21
C PHE A 160 6.79 -3.14 3.95
N ILE A 161 6.68 -4.06 2.99
CA ILE A 161 5.67 -4.05 1.93
C ILE A 161 4.75 -5.24 2.16
N ILE A 162 3.44 -4.99 2.13
CA ILE A 162 2.43 -6.03 2.25
C ILE A 162 1.67 -6.05 0.93
N LEU A 163 1.66 -7.21 0.28
CA LEU A 163 0.94 -7.46 -0.95
C LEU A 163 -0.37 -8.17 -0.61
N ASP A 164 -1.50 -7.63 -1.09
CA ASP A 164 -2.79 -8.31 -1.00
C ASP A 164 -3.01 -9.23 -2.20
N ASP A 165 -3.93 -10.18 -2.06
CA ASP A 165 -4.40 -11.10 -3.10
C ASP A 165 -3.26 -11.67 -3.97
N TYR A 166 -2.17 -12.11 -3.31
CA TYR A 166 -0.92 -12.52 -4.00
C TYR A 166 -1.11 -13.69 -4.98
N GLU A 167 -2.17 -14.44 -4.88
CA GLU A 167 -2.51 -15.50 -5.83
C GLU A 167 -3.07 -14.97 -7.16
N SER A 168 -3.44 -13.68 -7.22
CA SER A 168 -4.03 -13.06 -8.41
C SER A 168 -3.00 -12.64 -9.46
N PHE A 169 -1.71 -12.56 -9.11
CA PHE A 169 -0.60 -12.17 -9.99
C PHE A 169 0.58 -13.13 -9.87
N LYS A 170 1.60 -12.96 -10.73
CA LYS A 170 2.78 -13.84 -10.78
C LYS A 170 3.75 -13.52 -9.64
N PHE A 171 3.42 -13.97 -8.43
CA PHE A 171 4.18 -13.67 -7.22
C PHE A 171 5.66 -14.08 -7.29
N ASP A 172 6.00 -15.18 -7.99
CA ASP A 172 7.39 -15.59 -8.20
C ASP A 172 8.26 -14.52 -8.86
N LEU A 173 7.66 -13.66 -9.71
CA LEU A 173 8.36 -12.51 -10.29
C LEU A 173 8.57 -11.42 -9.25
N CYS A 174 7.61 -11.20 -8.36
CA CYS A 174 7.74 -10.25 -7.26
C CYS A 174 8.88 -10.66 -6.31
N ILE A 175 9.04 -11.96 -6.01
CA ILE A 175 10.18 -12.46 -5.23
C ILE A 175 11.50 -12.10 -5.90
N LYS A 176 11.65 -12.44 -7.20
CA LYS A 176 12.90 -12.20 -7.95
C LYS A 176 13.25 -10.71 -8.02
N VAL A 177 12.26 -9.86 -8.27
CA VAL A 177 12.46 -8.40 -8.31
C VAL A 177 12.77 -7.87 -6.92
N GLY A 178 12.05 -8.34 -5.90
CA GLY A 178 12.30 -7.98 -4.51
C GLY A 178 13.73 -8.29 -4.06
N GLU A 179 14.29 -9.43 -4.46
CA GLU A 179 15.69 -9.80 -4.17
C GLU A 179 16.70 -8.78 -4.73
N LEU A 180 16.44 -8.23 -5.93
CA LEU A 180 17.30 -7.22 -6.54
C LEU A 180 17.35 -5.90 -5.75
N ILE A 181 16.27 -5.58 -5.03
CA ILE A 181 16.15 -4.36 -4.23
C ILE A 181 16.22 -4.63 -2.72
N ASN A 182 16.69 -5.83 -2.32
CA ASN A 182 16.81 -6.28 -0.92
C ASN A 182 15.49 -6.31 -0.14
N VAL A 183 14.38 -6.55 -0.81
CA VAL A 183 13.05 -6.76 -0.22
C VAL A 183 12.68 -8.22 -0.38
N LYS A 184 12.53 -8.96 0.74
CA LYS A 184 12.33 -10.41 0.71
C LYS A 184 11.08 -10.81 1.50
N PRO A 185 10.40 -11.90 1.11
CA PRO A 185 9.31 -12.43 1.89
C PRO A 185 9.74 -12.74 3.33
N MET A 186 8.96 -12.27 4.29
CA MET A 186 9.12 -12.55 5.71
C MET A 186 8.02 -13.48 6.22
N HIS A 187 6.79 -13.33 5.69
CA HIS A 187 5.64 -14.13 6.08
C HIS A 187 4.69 -14.28 4.89
N VAL A 188 4.19 -15.50 4.71
CA VAL A 188 3.17 -15.83 3.71
C VAL A 188 1.89 -16.19 4.46
N GLY A 189 0.86 -15.38 4.32
CA GLY A 189 -0.48 -15.59 4.84
C GLY A 189 -1.37 -16.36 3.88
N LYS A 190 -2.67 -16.28 4.08
CA LYS A 190 -3.67 -16.93 3.19
C LYS A 190 -3.90 -16.12 1.92
N ASN A 191 -4.03 -14.79 2.03
CA ASN A 191 -4.17 -13.89 0.89
C ASN A 191 -3.15 -12.74 0.90
N LYS A 192 -2.40 -12.56 1.98
CA LYS A 192 -1.38 -11.50 2.10
C LYS A 192 0.01 -12.07 2.23
N ILE A 193 0.97 -11.35 1.65
CA ILE A 193 2.39 -11.61 1.86
C ILE A 193 3.03 -10.37 2.45
N VAL A 194 3.77 -10.58 3.53
CA VAL A 194 4.60 -9.55 4.13
C VAL A 194 6.02 -9.70 3.60
N MET A 195 6.53 -8.66 2.95
CA MET A 195 7.92 -8.53 2.54
C MET A 195 8.62 -7.50 3.42
N ARG A 196 9.92 -7.67 3.66
CA ARG A 196 10.72 -6.79 4.50
C ARG A 196 11.99 -6.34 3.78
N LYS A 197 12.40 -5.08 4.00
CA LYS A 197 13.69 -4.55 3.55
C LYS A 197 14.82 -5.02 4.45
N TYR A 198 15.89 -5.52 3.86
CA TYR A 198 17.09 -5.93 4.57
C TYR A 198 18.27 -5.04 4.19
N ASN A 199 19.22 -4.86 5.11
CA ASN A 199 20.49 -4.23 4.79
C ASN A 199 21.25 -5.09 3.77
N GLY A 200 21.73 -4.50 2.68
CA GLY A 200 22.43 -5.17 1.58
C GLY A 200 23.80 -5.80 1.91
N SER A 201 24.14 -5.95 3.19
CA SER A 201 25.44 -6.45 3.66
C SER A 201 25.39 -7.82 4.35
N GLN A 202 24.39 -8.65 4.07
CA GLN A 202 24.36 -10.05 4.53
C GLN A 202 24.24 -11.02 3.33
N SER A 203 25.17 -10.96 2.40
CA SER A 203 25.53 -12.09 1.54
C SER A 203 26.70 -12.81 2.21
N ASN A 204 26.38 -13.79 3.00
CA ASN A 204 27.31 -14.87 3.38
C ASN A 204 27.04 -16.07 2.49
#